data_ad8bc6800b0be2ed63c4550c01d3c339
#
_entry.id   ad8bc6800b0be2ed63c4550c01d3c339
#
_cell.length_a   1.000
_cell.length_b   1.000
_cell.length_c   1.000
_cell.angle_alpha   90.00
_cell.angle_beta   90.00
_cell.angle_gamma   90.00
#
_symmetry.space_group_name_H-M   'P 1'
#
loop_
_entity.id
_entity.type
_entity.pdbx_description
1 polymer ?
#
loop_
_entity_poly.entity_id
_entity_poly.type
_entity_poly.pdbx_seq_one_letter_code
_entity_poly.pdbx_strand_id
1 'polypeptide(L)'
;MKISALTDIVEGKLLNTPAISFVTQIHTEIQRVNEGDAYFADSQTDLTKAIEKGIFAIIVDFVPDISDLEIAWIKVESLTKAKTNILRYLYLQKNISFIYVDHILYQFINLFKTKELKTEILLLKDNITKDFELLYNNQNNKKVFSTNLQFLKNISPNVENIICQNFKVKNLTIHSLFEISFSYKDKFFEHIRLPKVYLDYFLQITELFEYRIDLKKLNSFELFKPIFINKATQIVPNGQTNRFILANDNENICNIEINFLKEYYSYAIVIVLDVSFITGDEIYLEIKRLNFNALYLKGKDIKYINKILEKNNSSKKLF
;
A
#
# COMPACT_ATOMS: atom_id res chain seq x y z
N MET A 1 -6.35 15.67 25.78
CA MET A 1 -5.09 15.22 26.45
C MET A 1 -4.44 16.39 27.17
N LYS A 2 -3.82 16.20 28.38
CA LYS A 2 -3.02 17.28 29.02
C LYS A 2 -1.76 17.55 28.22
N ILE A 3 -1.37 18.84 28.10
CA ILE A 3 -0.15 19.23 27.37
C ILE A 3 1.11 18.64 28.02
N SER A 4 1.18 18.59 29.37
CA SER A 4 2.29 17.92 30.05
C SER A 4 2.42 16.44 29.68
N ALA A 5 1.29 15.70 29.69
CA ALA A 5 1.29 14.31 29.28
C ALA A 5 1.63 14.11 27.79
N LEU A 6 1.16 15.01 26.93
CA LEU A 6 1.55 15.01 25.52
C LEU A 6 3.05 15.20 25.36
N THR A 7 3.63 16.19 26.07
CA THR A 7 5.07 16.48 26.05
C THR A 7 5.90 15.29 26.51
N ASP A 8 5.46 14.60 27.58
CA ASP A 8 6.13 13.40 28.08
C ASP A 8 6.05 12.24 27.09
N ILE A 9 4.86 11.98 26.51
CA ILE A 9 4.64 10.90 25.53
C ILE A 9 5.51 11.09 24.28
N VAL A 10 5.58 12.31 23.76
CA VAL A 10 6.39 12.60 22.56
C VAL A 10 7.89 12.73 22.85
N GLU A 11 8.30 12.58 24.12
CA GLU A 11 9.67 12.81 24.58
C GLU A 11 10.19 14.21 24.18
N GLY A 12 9.30 15.18 24.26
CA GLY A 12 9.55 16.55 23.83
C GLY A 12 9.99 17.48 24.96
N LYS A 13 10.39 18.69 24.57
CA LYS A 13 10.67 19.80 25.48
C LYS A 13 9.69 20.93 25.20
N LEU A 14 8.95 21.35 26.23
CA LEU A 14 8.12 22.54 26.15
C LEU A 14 9.01 23.78 26.11
N LEU A 15 8.83 24.63 25.09
CA LEU A 15 9.69 25.79 24.85
C LEU A 15 9.17 27.07 25.53
N ASN A 16 7.90 27.09 25.95
CA ASN A 16 7.26 28.23 26.62
C ASN A 16 6.38 27.75 27.77
N THR A 17 5.72 28.67 28.45
CA THR A 17 4.79 28.39 29.56
C THR A 17 3.39 28.82 29.13
N PRO A 18 2.63 27.97 28.36
CA PRO A 18 1.33 28.36 27.88
C PRO A 18 0.30 28.45 29.00
N ALA A 19 -0.70 29.29 28.84
CA ALA A 19 -1.85 29.35 29.76
C ALA A 19 -2.78 28.15 29.57
N ILE A 20 -2.81 27.59 28.37
CA ILE A 20 -3.63 26.43 27.98
C ILE A 20 -2.98 25.16 28.53
N SER A 21 -3.80 24.25 29.07
CA SER A 21 -3.32 23.02 29.71
C SER A 21 -3.77 21.73 29.02
N PHE A 22 -4.67 21.81 28.03
CA PHE A 22 -5.26 20.66 27.35
C PHE A 22 -5.33 20.86 25.83
N VAL A 23 -5.24 19.76 25.09
CA VAL A 23 -5.57 19.67 23.66
C VAL A 23 -6.69 18.68 23.43
N THR A 24 -7.54 18.92 22.43
CA THR A 24 -8.71 18.11 22.09
C THR A 24 -8.31 16.88 21.31
N GLN A 25 -7.70 17.07 20.15
CA GLN A 25 -7.22 16.02 19.25
C GLN A 25 -5.80 16.33 18.78
N ILE A 26 -5.19 15.39 18.06
CA ILE A 26 -3.83 15.53 17.54
C ILE A 26 -3.86 15.18 16.05
N HIS A 27 -3.34 16.08 15.22
CA HIS A 27 -3.38 15.92 13.76
C HIS A 27 -2.01 16.08 13.10
N THR A 28 -1.86 15.41 11.96
CA THR A 28 -0.72 15.52 11.04
C THR A 28 -1.10 16.15 9.71
N GLU A 29 -2.42 16.30 9.44
CA GLU A 29 -2.98 16.93 8.24
C GLU A 29 -3.65 18.24 8.62
N ILE A 30 -3.14 19.37 8.11
CA ILE A 30 -3.64 20.73 8.47
C ILE A 30 -5.14 20.92 8.17
N GLN A 31 -5.69 20.21 7.17
CA GLN A 31 -7.10 20.28 6.80
C GLN A 31 -8.03 19.76 7.90
N ARG A 32 -7.54 18.88 8.77
CA ARG A 32 -8.30 18.26 9.87
C ARG A 32 -8.27 19.04 11.17
N VAL A 33 -7.34 19.98 11.28
CA VAL A 33 -7.11 20.77 12.48
C VAL A 33 -8.29 21.71 12.75
N ASN A 34 -8.77 21.71 13.98
CA ASN A 34 -9.76 22.63 14.53
C ASN A 34 -9.20 23.38 15.73
N GLU A 35 -9.96 24.37 16.21
CA GLU A 35 -9.62 25.09 17.45
C GLU A 35 -9.47 24.12 18.62
N GLY A 36 -8.42 24.30 19.40
CA GLY A 36 -8.13 23.49 20.57
C GLY A 36 -7.31 22.22 20.30
N ASP A 37 -6.97 21.92 19.06
CA ASP A 37 -6.21 20.73 18.71
C ASP A 37 -4.68 20.94 18.85
N ALA A 38 -3.93 19.83 18.77
CA ALA A 38 -2.50 19.81 18.59
C ALA A 38 -2.14 19.45 17.14
N TYR A 39 -1.08 20.02 16.63
CA TYR A 39 -0.64 19.79 15.26
C TYR A 39 0.86 19.44 15.16
N PHE A 40 1.19 18.46 14.36
CA PHE A 40 2.56 18.15 13.96
C PHE A 40 2.94 18.96 12.73
N ALA A 41 3.78 19.97 12.91
CA ALA A 41 4.20 20.84 11.82
C ALA A 41 5.54 20.38 11.23
N ASP A 42 5.54 20.03 9.96
CA ASP A 42 6.73 19.61 9.22
C ASP A 42 7.52 20.81 8.66
N SER A 43 6.95 22.03 8.64
CA SER A 43 7.57 23.22 8.08
C SER A 43 7.07 24.51 8.73
N GLN A 44 7.85 25.60 8.59
CA GLN A 44 7.47 26.93 9.08
C GLN A 44 6.20 27.47 8.40
N THR A 45 5.95 27.13 7.14
CA THR A 45 4.74 27.58 6.40
C THR A 45 3.46 26.96 6.93
N ASP A 46 3.53 25.76 7.53
CA ASP A 46 2.38 25.09 8.14
C ASP A 46 2.03 25.67 9.50
N LEU A 47 3.01 26.29 10.21
CA LEU A 47 2.79 26.94 11.51
C LEU A 47 1.77 28.07 11.40
N THR A 48 1.94 28.99 10.46
CA THR A 48 1.03 30.15 10.28
C THR A 48 -0.41 29.69 10.09
N LYS A 49 -0.61 28.71 9.22
CA LYS A 49 -1.96 28.17 8.95
C LYS A 49 -2.56 27.48 10.17
N ALA A 50 -1.73 26.80 10.96
CA ALA A 50 -2.19 26.12 12.16
C ALA A 50 -2.58 27.13 13.24
N ILE A 51 -1.80 28.17 13.45
CA ILE A 51 -2.10 29.27 14.39
C ILE A 51 -3.41 29.96 14.02
N GLU A 52 -3.61 30.29 12.73
CA GLU A 52 -4.85 30.87 12.23
C GLU A 52 -6.10 30.03 12.51
N LYS A 53 -5.93 28.71 12.68
CA LYS A 53 -7.02 27.77 13.02
C LYS A 53 -7.27 27.65 14.54
N GLY A 54 -6.52 28.38 15.38
CA GLY A 54 -6.72 28.41 16.82
C GLY A 54 -6.25 27.14 17.54
N ILE A 55 -5.12 26.55 17.12
CA ILE A 55 -4.54 25.39 17.78
C ILE A 55 -4.04 25.72 19.17
N PHE A 56 -3.98 24.72 20.05
CA PHE A 56 -3.50 24.84 21.41
C PHE A 56 -2.10 24.29 21.64
N ALA A 57 -1.62 23.42 20.74
CA ALA A 57 -0.25 22.92 20.80
C ALA A 57 0.34 22.69 19.41
N ILE A 58 1.63 22.95 19.28
CA ILE A 58 2.43 22.67 18.08
C ILE A 58 3.58 21.75 18.47
N ILE A 59 3.80 20.71 17.68
CA ILE A 59 4.90 19.77 17.82
C ILE A 59 5.81 19.91 16.61
N VAL A 60 7.09 20.21 16.83
CA VAL A 60 8.10 20.46 15.77
C VAL A 60 9.42 19.75 16.09
N ASP A 61 10.23 19.44 15.07
CA ASP A 61 11.59 18.91 15.25
C ASP A 61 12.69 19.93 14.89
N PHE A 62 12.30 21.13 14.50
CA PHE A 62 13.19 22.28 14.30
C PHE A 62 13.01 23.34 15.40
N VAL A 63 13.81 24.40 15.39
CA VAL A 63 13.64 25.55 16.29
C VAL A 63 12.63 26.51 15.67
N PRO A 64 11.40 26.62 16.23
CA PRO A 64 10.38 27.49 15.68
C PRO A 64 10.62 28.95 16.10
N ASP A 65 10.08 29.88 15.30
CA ASP A 65 9.87 31.26 15.73
C ASP A 65 8.56 31.32 16.53
N ILE A 66 8.69 31.53 17.85
CA ILE A 66 7.52 31.53 18.76
C ILE A 66 6.82 32.88 18.64
N SER A 67 5.73 32.92 17.90
CA SER A 67 4.94 34.13 17.67
C SER A 67 3.75 34.27 18.62
N ASP A 68 3.27 33.16 19.21
CA ASP A 68 2.15 33.15 20.15
C ASP A 68 2.54 32.39 21.43
N LEU A 69 2.47 33.07 22.58
CA LEU A 69 2.84 32.50 23.87
C LEU A 69 1.72 31.70 24.52
N GLU A 70 0.50 31.83 24.05
CA GLU A 70 -0.65 31.07 24.57
C GLU A 70 -0.63 29.62 24.06
N ILE A 71 -0.06 29.39 22.88
CA ILE A 71 0.11 28.05 22.26
C ILE A 71 1.27 27.33 22.95
N ALA A 72 1.10 26.04 23.22
CA ALA A 72 2.17 25.17 23.69
C ALA A 72 3.12 24.79 22.55
N TRP A 73 4.35 25.23 22.61
CA TRP A 73 5.39 24.90 21.65
C TRP A 73 6.24 23.73 22.15
N ILE A 74 6.09 22.56 21.56
CA ILE A 74 6.76 21.32 21.96
C ILE A 74 7.81 20.97 20.93
N LYS A 75 9.09 21.01 21.29
CA LYS A 75 10.20 20.58 20.45
C LYS A 75 10.51 19.11 20.71
N VAL A 76 10.57 18.30 19.66
CA VAL A 76 10.98 16.90 19.69
C VAL A 76 12.27 16.68 18.91
N GLU A 77 12.90 15.53 19.08
CA GLU A 77 14.07 15.14 18.31
C GLU A 77 13.68 14.73 16.86
N SER A 78 12.53 14.05 16.70
CA SER A 78 12.02 13.58 15.43
C SER A 78 10.50 13.48 15.47
N LEU A 79 9.82 14.08 14.49
CA LEU A 79 8.36 13.99 14.34
C LEU A 79 7.90 12.55 14.09
N THR A 80 8.67 11.74 13.37
CA THR A 80 8.37 10.32 13.15
C THR A 80 8.37 9.55 14.46
N LYS A 81 9.37 9.74 15.32
CA LYS A 81 9.45 9.10 16.64
C LYS A 81 8.29 9.56 17.53
N ALA A 82 8.00 10.85 17.58
CA ALA A 82 6.92 11.43 18.36
C ALA A 82 5.53 10.90 17.94
N LYS A 83 5.24 10.84 16.63
CA LYS A 83 4.03 10.21 16.07
C LYS A 83 3.90 8.75 16.51
N THR A 84 4.99 7.99 16.44
CA THR A 84 5.01 6.57 16.84
C THR A 84 4.78 6.40 18.34
N ASN A 85 5.37 7.24 19.19
CA ASN A 85 5.18 7.20 20.64
C ASN A 85 3.72 7.45 21.05
N ILE A 86 3.04 8.40 20.39
CA ILE A 86 1.60 8.63 20.61
C ILE A 86 0.79 7.38 20.24
N LEU A 87 1.05 6.79 19.07
CA LEU A 87 0.35 5.58 18.65
C LEU A 87 0.61 4.44 19.63
N ARG A 88 1.86 4.23 20.05
CA ARG A 88 2.21 3.23 21.06
C ARG A 88 1.45 3.45 22.36
N TYR A 89 1.39 4.68 22.87
CA TYR A 89 0.63 5.01 24.08
C TYR A 89 -0.86 4.68 23.94
N LEU A 90 -1.48 5.05 22.80
CA LEU A 90 -2.90 4.81 22.53
C LEU A 90 -3.25 3.32 22.42
N TYR A 91 -2.32 2.51 21.94
CA TYR A 91 -2.56 1.10 21.66
C TYR A 91 -2.08 0.13 22.77
N LEU A 92 -1.31 0.61 23.76
CA LEU A 92 -0.76 -0.22 24.84
C LEU A 92 -1.81 -1.03 25.61
N GLN A 93 -3.02 -0.52 25.75
CA GLN A 93 -4.10 -1.15 26.53
C GLN A 93 -5.23 -1.68 25.65
N LYS A 94 -5.05 -1.70 24.33
CA LYS A 94 -6.08 -2.14 23.40
C LYS A 94 -5.83 -3.56 22.92
N ASN A 95 -6.90 -4.34 22.87
CA ASN A 95 -6.85 -5.70 22.31
C ASN A 95 -6.95 -5.65 20.78
N ILE A 96 -5.84 -5.26 20.12
CA ILE A 96 -5.73 -5.12 18.67
C ILE A 96 -4.55 -5.95 18.21
N SER A 97 -4.78 -6.80 17.20
CA SER A 97 -3.72 -7.56 16.55
C SER A 97 -3.03 -6.69 15.49
N PHE A 98 -1.72 -6.48 15.66
CA PHE A 98 -0.85 -5.91 14.63
C PHE A 98 -0.22 -7.05 13.83
N ILE A 99 -0.44 -7.07 12.52
CA ILE A 99 -0.13 -8.20 11.67
C ILE A 99 0.76 -7.74 10.51
N TYR A 100 1.96 -8.31 10.46
CA TYR A 100 2.83 -8.15 9.31
C TYR A 100 2.45 -9.16 8.23
N VAL A 101 2.39 -8.69 6.99
CA VAL A 101 2.15 -9.50 5.78
C VAL A 101 3.08 -9.03 4.67
N ASP A 102 3.43 -9.94 3.75
CA ASP A 102 4.14 -9.55 2.55
C ASP A 102 3.27 -8.72 1.58
N HIS A 103 3.89 -8.13 0.57
CA HIS A 103 3.20 -7.27 -0.40
C HIS A 103 2.10 -8.02 -1.18
N ILE A 104 2.26 -9.32 -1.45
CA ILE A 104 1.28 -10.10 -2.20
C ILE A 104 0.04 -10.34 -1.34
N LEU A 105 0.19 -10.82 -0.10
CA LEU A 105 -0.91 -10.96 0.84
C LEU A 105 -1.62 -9.63 1.09
N TYR A 106 -0.86 -8.54 1.24
CA TYR A 106 -1.42 -7.20 1.40
C TYR A 106 -2.33 -6.81 0.22
N GLN A 107 -1.91 -7.08 -1.02
CA GLN A 107 -2.71 -6.81 -2.22
C GLN A 107 -4.01 -7.63 -2.22
N PHE A 108 -3.95 -8.90 -1.84
CA PHE A 108 -5.15 -9.74 -1.72
C PHE A 108 -6.10 -9.27 -0.61
N ILE A 109 -5.59 -8.90 0.57
CA ILE A 109 -6.40 -8.34 1.66
C ILE A 109 -7.10 -7.08 1.18
N ASN A 110 -6.37 -6.17 0.52
CA ASN A 110 -6.93 -4.93 -0.01
C ASN A 110 -8.00 -5.19 -1.08
N LEU A 111 -7.80 -6.18 -1.93
CA LEU A 111 -8.74 -6.59 -2.98
C LEU A 111 -10.06 -7.12 -2.40
N PHE A 112 -9.97 -8.04 -1.44
CA PHE A 112 -11.14 -8.74 -0.90
C PHE A 112 -11.81 -8.04 0.29
N LYS A 113 -11.19 -7.01 0.86
CA LYS A 113 -11.78 -6.22 1.94
C LYS A 113 -13.17 -5.70 1.54
N THR A 114 -14.21 -6.17 2.24
CA THR A 114 -15.60 -5.73 2.06
C THR A 114 -15.92 -4.53 2.95
N LYS A 115 -17.10 -3.91 2.76
CA LYS A 115 -17.55 -2.81 3.63
C LYS A 115 -17.74 -3.26 5.09
N GLU A 116 -18.21 -4.49 5.30
CA GLU A 116 -18.41 -5.09 6.62
C GLU A 116 -17.07 -5.34 7.35
N LEU A 117 -16.07 -5.83 6.60
CA LEU A 117 -14.72 -6.05 7.12
C LEU A 117 -13.94 -4.74 7.35
N LYS A 118 -14.38 -3.60 6.79
CA LYS A 118 -13.70 -2.31 7.00
C LYS A 118 -13.68 -1.85 8.45
N THR A 119 -14.68 -2.23 9.24
CA THR A 119 -14.74 -1.92 10.68
C THR A 119 -13.85 -2.83 11.52
N GLU A 120 -13.41 -3.98 10.98
CA GLU A 120 -12.57 -4.94 11.68
C GLU A 120 -11.11 -4.89 11.23
N ILE A 121 -10.86 -4.49 9.98
CA ILE A 121 -9.54 -4.55 9.33
C ILE A 121 -9.07 -3.16 8.89
N LEU A 122 -7.91 -2.75 9.37
CA LEU A 122 -7.20 -1.57 8.92
C LEU A 122 -5.96 -1.96 8.12
N LEU A 123 -5.78 -1.33 6.95
CA LEU A 123 -4.60 -1.50 6.11
C LEU A 123 -3.76 -0.23 6.15
N LEU A 124 -2.52 -0.32 6.60
CA LEU A 124 -1.57 0.78 6.62
C LEU A 124 -0.90 0.95 5.26
N LYS A 125 -0.53 2.18 4.94
CA LYS A 125 0.02 2.55 3.62
C LYS A 125 1.54 2.72 3.62
N ASP A 126 2.18 2.36 4.74
CA ASP A 126 3.62 2.52 4.99
C ASP A 126 4.10 3.98 4.83
N ASN A 127 3.21 4.91 5.20
CA ASN A 127 3.47 6.34 5.28
C ASN A 127 3.05 6.84 6.66
N ILE A 128 4.02 7.19 7.50
CA ILE A 128 3.79 7.52 8.92
C ILE A 128 2.75 8.62 9.13
N THR A 129 2.71 9.64 8.30
CA THR A 129 1.76 10.75 8.44
C THR A 129 0.33 10.29 8.16
N LYS A 130 0.12 9.55 7.05
CA LYS A 130 -1.19 8.99 6.69
C LYS A 130 -1.62 7.88 7.63
N ASP A 131 -0.69 7.04 8.04
CA ASP A 131 -0.96 5.91 8.93
C ASP A 131 -1.21 6.38 10.36
N PHE A 132 -0.60 7.50 10.80
CA PHE A 132 -0.93 8.14 12.06
C PHE A 132 -2.40 8.55 12.10
N GLU A 133 -2.88 9.33 11.12
CA GLU A 133 -4.29 9.74 11.05
C GLU A 133 -5.24 8.54 10.97
N LEU A 134 -4.89 7.53 10.18
CA LEU A 134 -5.66 6.30 10.08
C LEU A 134 -5.79 5.59 11.42
N LEU A 135 -4.69 5.38 12.12
CA LEU A 135 -4.66 4.69 13.41
C LEU A 135 -5.31 5.56 14.50
N TYR A 136 -4.99 6.84 14.56
CA TYR A 136 -5.52 7.75 15.57
C TYR A 136 -7.05 7.81 15.54
N ASN A 137 -7.66 7.82 14.33
CA ASN A 137 -9.11 7.91 14.14
C ASN A 137 -9.85 6.56 14.15
N ASN A 138 -9.13 5.42 14.00
CA ASN A 138 -9.75 4.10 13.86
C ASN A 138 -9.34 3.13 14.97
N GLN A 139 -9.38 3.60 16.21
CA GLN A 139 -8.93 2.83 17.38
C GLN A 139 -9.83 1.62 17.75
N ASN A 140 -10.93 1.40 17.06
CA ASN A 140 -11.88 0.31 17.29
C ASN A 140 -11.68 -0.89 16.36
N ASN A 141 -10.74 -0.82 15.39
CA ASN A 141 -10.42 -1.95 14.53
C ASN A 141 -9.76 -3.07 15.35
N LYS A 142 -10.03 -4.31 14.96
CA LYS A 142 -9.50 -5.50 15.64
C LYS A 142 -8.15 -5.95 15.09
N LYS A 143 -7.93 -5.75 13.79
CA LYS A 143 -6.74 -6.20 13.06
C LYS A 143 -6.16 -5.07 12.23
N VAL A 144 -4.86 -4.84 12.37
CA VAL A 144 -4.09 -3.84 11.62
C VAL A 144 -3.03 -4.56 10.81
N PHE A 145 -3.06 -4.41 9.49
CA PHE A 145 -2.11 -5.04 8.58
C PHE A 145 -1.16 -4.01 7.98
N SER A 146 0.12 -4.37 7.88
CA SER A 146 1.17 -3.56 7.25
C SER A 146 2.22 -4.45 6.60
N THR A 147 2.89 -3.93 5.58
CA THR A 147 4.09 -4.53 4.99
C THR A 147 5.38 -4.01 5.65
N ASN A 148 5.27 -3.11 6.62
CA ASN A 148 6.40 -2.54 7.36
C ASN A 148 6.48 -3.14 8.77
N LEU A 149 7.22 -4.23 8.92
CA LEU A 149 7.42 -4.92 10.19
C LEU A 149 8.03 -4.00 11.27
N GLN A 150 9.01 -3.16 10.90
CA GLN A 150 9.68 -2.28 11.85
C GLN A 150 8.73 -1.23 12.43
N PHE A 151 7.87 -0.67 11.57
CA PHE A 151 6.85 0.28 12.02
C PHE A 151 5.86 -0.36 13.01
N LEU A 152 5.38 -1.58 12.71
CA LEU A 152 4.50 -2.31 13.60
C LEU A 152 5.16 -2.59 14.95
N LYS A 153 6.43 -3.05 14.97
CA LYS A 153 7.20 -3.31 16.21
C LYS A 153 7.42 -2.04 17.05
N ASN A 154 7.49 -0.89 16.41
CA ASN A 154 7.61 0.37 17.14
C ASN A 154 6.31 0.76 17.87
N ILE A 155 5.15 0.34 17.35
CA ILE A 155 3.82 0.62 17.95
C ILE A 155 3.45 -0.45 18.97
N SER A 156 3.67 -1.72 18.65
CA SER A 156 3.26 -2.85 19.49
C SER A 156 4.40 -3.82 19.74
N PRO A 157 4.59 -4.29 21.00
CA PRO A 157 5.58 -5.33 21.29
C PRO A 157 5.21 -6.69 20.68
N ASN A 158 3.91 -6.92 20.47
CA ASN A 158 3.37 -8.17 19.94
C ASN A 158 2.90 -7.96 18.50
N VAL A 159 3.69 -8.41 17.55
CA VAL A 159 3.35 -8.38 16.11
C VAL A 159 3.24 -9.81 15.62
N GLU A 160 2.07 -10.15 15.11
CA GLU A 160 1.84 -11.42 14.42
C GLU A 160 2.48 -11.36 13.01
N ASN A 161 2.97 -12.49 12.51
CA ASN A 161 3.49 -12.60 11.16
C ASN A 161 2.71 -13.67 10.41
N ILE A 162 2.00 -13.29 9.36
CA ILE A 162 1.33 -14.23 8.47
C ILE A 162 2.23 -14.47 7.27
N ILE A 163 2.77 -15.70 7.21
CA ILE A 163 3.53 -16.21 6.08
C ILE A 163 2.60 -17.06 5.22
N CYS A 164 2.65 -16.88 3.90
CA CYS A 164 1.88 -17.71 2.98
C CYS A 164 2.25 -19.19 3.14
N GLN A 165 1.25 -20.03 3.33
CA GLN A 165 1.40 -21.48 3.48
C GLN A 165 1.18 -22.17 2.15
N ASN A 166 1.74 -23.36 1.98
CA ASN A 166 1.44 -24.21 0.84
C ASN A 166 0.14 -24.99 1.06
N PHE A 167 -0.79 -24.87 0.15
CA PHE A 167 -2.08 -25.55 0.20
C PHE A 167 -2.16 -26.73 -0.78
N LYS A 168 -2.72 -27.84 -0.32
CA LYS A 168 -2.98 -28.99 -1.19
C LYS A 168 -4.34 -28.83 -1.86
N VAL A 169 -4.32 -28.66 -3.17
CA VAL A 169 -5.53 -28.63 -4.01
C VAL A 169 -5.69 -29.91 -4.79
N LYS A 170 -6.91 -30.22 -5.20
CA LYS A 170 -7.23 -31.36 -6.09
C LYS A 170 -7.69 -30.82 -7.46
N ASN A 171 -7.55 -31.65 -8.50
CA ASN A 171 -8.06 -31.34 -9.86
C ASN A 171 -7.56 -29.99 -10.39
N LEU A 172 -6.31 -29.62 -10.12
CA LEU A 172 -5.72 -28.40 -10.63
C LEU A 172 -5.57 -28.48 -12.15
N THR A 173 -6.26 -27.61 -12.86
CA THR A 173 -6.16 -27.42 -14.32
C THR A 173 -5.70 -26.00 -14.60
N ILE A 174 -4.61 -25.86 -15.35
CA ILE A 174 -4.07 -24.57 -15.79
C ILE A 174 -4.56 -24.33 -17.22
N HIS A 175 -5.53 -23.45 -17.39
CA HIS A 175 -6.10 -23.14 -18.72
C HIS A 175 -5.21 -22.17 -19.50
N SER A 176 -4.57 -21.25 -18.79
CA SER A 176 -3.61 -20.29 -19.34
C SER A 176 -2.66 -19.77 -18.25
N LEU A 177 -1.74 -18.89 -18.59
CA LEU A 177 -0.92 -18.17 -17.61
C LEU A 177 -1.75 -17.36 -16.59
N PHE A 178 -3.00 -17.03 -16.94
CA PHE A 178 -3.85 -16.09 -16.20
C PHE A 178 -5.11 -16.74 -15.63
N GLU A 179 -5.33 -18.04 -15.86
CA GLU A 179 -6.59 -18.70 -15.49
C GLU A 179 -6.37 -20.15 -15.09
N ILE A 180 -6.99 -20.53 -13.97
CA ILE A 180 -6.93 -21.89 -13.41
C ILE A 180 -8.31 -22.35 -12.94
N SER A 181 -8.48 -23.68 -12.86
CA SER A 181 -9.57 -24.34 -12.14
C SER A 181 -8.99 -25.33 -11.13
N PHE A 182 -9.61 -25.47 -9.98
CA PHE A 182 -9.16 -26.39 -8.94
C PHE A 182 -10.25 -26.68 -7.92
N SER A 183 -10.07 -27.77 -7.16
CA SER A 183 -10.90 -28.08 -6.00
C SER A 183 -10.10 -27.86 -4.71
N TYR A 184 -10.69 -27.17 -3.76
CA TYR A 184 -10.12 -26.97 -2.44
C TYR A 184 -11.19 -27.20 -1.36
N LYS A 185 -10.91 -28.13 -0.43
CA LYS A 185 -11.93 -28.66 0.49
C LYS A 185 -13.15 -29.13 -0.31
N ASP A 186 -14.35 -28.70 0.04
CA ASP A 186 -15.61 -29.10 -0.60
C ASP A 186 -16.08 -28.11 -1.69
N LYS A 187 -15.18 -27.22 -2.13
CA LYS A 187 -15.49 -26.19 -3.15
C LYS A 187 -14.71 -26.43 -4.43
N PHE A 188 -15.40 -26.29 -5.56
CA PHE A 188 -14.80 -26.22 -6.88
C PHE A 188 -14.73 -24.78 -7.35
N PHE A 189 -13.56 -24.35 -7.75
CA PHE A 189 -13.28 -23.03 -8.31
C PHE A 189 -13.03 -23.19 -9.80
N GLU A 190 -14.01 -22.78 -10.59
CA GLU A 190 -14.00 -22.95 -12.04
C GLU A 190 -13.62 -21.65 -12.74
N HIS A 191 -12.69 -21.74 -13.71
CA HIS A 191 -12.25 -20.63 -14.56
C HIS A 191 -11.90 -19.34 -13.78
N ILE A 192 -11.13 -19.51 -12.70
CA ILE A 192 -10.72 -18.36 -11.87
C ILE A 192 -9.61 -17.60 -12.59
N ARG A 193 -9.80 -16.30 -12.80
CA ARG A 193 -8.79 -15.39 -13.35
C ARG A 193 -7.69 -15.12 -12.33
N LEU A 194 -6.88 -16.14 -12.11
CA LEU A 194 -5.79 -16.14 -11.15
C LEU A 194 -4.62 -16.93 -11.75
N PRO A 195 -3.42 -16.35 -11.88
CA PRO A 195 -2.21 -17.09 -12.19
C PRO A 195 -1.91 -18.13 -11.11
N LYS A 196 -1.47 -19.33 -11.51
CA LYS A 196 -1.15 -20.42 -10.58
C LYS A 196 -0.16 -19.98 -9.48
N VAL A 197 0.77 -19.11 -9.78
CA VAL A 197 1.79 -18.60 -8.85
C VAL A 197 1.17 -17.93 -7.61
N TYR A 198 -0.05 -17.44 -7.70
CA TYR A 198 -0.78 -16.79 -6.62
C TYR A 198 -1.83 -17.68 -5.94
N LEU A 199 -1.91 -18.97 -6.30
CA LEU A 199 -2.92 -19.88 -5.77
C LEU A 199 -2.87 -19.99 -4.25
N ASP A 200 -1.69 -20.20 -3.68
CA ASP A 200 -1.50 -20.34 -2.23
C ASP A 200 -1.88 -19.05 -1.49
N TYR A 201 -1.51 -17.90 -2.01
CA TYR A 201 -1.91 -16.59 -1.47
C TYR A 201 -3.43 -16.38 -1.49
N PHE A 202 -4.08 -16.75 -2.60
CA PHE A 202 -5.54 -16.69 -2.72
C PHE A 202 -6.22 -17.60 -1.69
N LEU A 203 -5.71 -18.81 -1.50
CA LEU A 203 -6.26 -19.76 -0.52
C LEU A 203 -6.02 -19.27 0.93
N GLN A 204 -4.85 -18.71 1.22
CA GLN A 204 -4.56 -18.11 2.52
C GLN A 204 -5.57 -17.00 2.87
N ILE A 205 -5.91 -16.14 1.92
CA ILE A 205 -6.91 -15.10 2.12
C ILE A 205 -8.31 -15.66 2.22
N THR A 206 -8.63 -16.69 1.43
CA THR A 206 -9.92 -17.38 1.51
C THR A 206 -10.16 -17.96 2.90
N GLU A 207 -9.15 -18.55 3.51
CA GLU A 207 -9.19 -19.03 4.90
C GLU A 207 -9.29 -17.86 5.89
N LEU A 208 -8.45 -16.83 5.74
CA LEU A 208 -8.42 -15.66 6.63
C LEU A 208 -9.79 -14.94 6.70
N PHE A 209 -10.52 -14.93 5.57
CA PHE A 209 -11.83 -14.31 5.45
C PHE A 209 -12.99 -15.31 5.57
N GLU A 210 -12.72 -16.53 6.04
CA GLU A 210 -13.74 -17.56 6.26
C GLU A 210 -14.64 -17.78 5.03
N TYR A 211 -14.05 -17.81 3.85
CA TYR A 211 -14.73 -17.93 2.55
C TYR A 211 -15.71 -16.78 2.19
N ARG A 212 -15.70 -15.68 2.93
CA ARG A 212 -16.49 -14.47 2.64
C ARG A 212 -15.79 -13.56 1.63
N ILE A 213 -15.49 -14.11 0.43
CA ILE A 213 -14.81 -13.40 -0.65
C ILE A 213 -15.71 -13.32 -1.88
N ASP A 214 -15.64 -12.21 -2.60
CA ASP A 214 -16.29 -12.02 -3.90
C ASP A 214 -15.27 -12.29 -5.02
N LEU A 215 -15.40 -13.45 -5.67
CA LEU A 215 -14.50 -13.88 -6.76
C LEU A 215 -14.47 -12.90 -7.95
N LYS A 216 -15.56 -12.14 -8.18
CA LYS A 216 -15.61 -11.14 -9.26
C LYS A 216 -14.54 -10.05 -9.09
N LYS A 217 -14.07 -9.82 -7.86
CA LYS A 217 -13.00 -8.87 -7.59
C LYS A 217 -11.66 -9.27 -8.21
N LEU A 218 -11.43 -10.56 -8.48
CA LEU A 218 -10.22 -11.01 -9.18
C LEU A 218 -10.07 -10.36 -10.58
N ASN A 219 -11.14 -9.91 -11.21
CA ASN A 219 -11.05 -9.14 -12.46
C ASN A 219 -10.28 -7.82 -12.30
N SER A 220 -10.21 -7.28 -11.09
CA SER A 220 -9.45 -6.08 -10.74
C SER A 220 -8.11 -6.37 -10.05
N PHE A 221 -7.70 -7.64 -9.98
CA PHE A 221 -6.39 -8.02 -9.45
C PHE A 221 -5.29 -7.52 -10.37
N GLU A 222 -4.30 -6.83 -9.83
CA GLU A 222 -3.32 -6.09 -10.63
C GLU A 222 -1.97 -6.81 -10.78
N LEU A 223 -1.66 -7.77 -9.89
CA LEU A 223 -0.44 -8.57 -10.02
C LEU A 223 -0.58 -9.53 -11.20
N PHE A 224 0.50 -9.65 -11.97
CA PHE A 224 0.56 -10.45 -13.20
C PHE A 224 -0.54 -10.09 -14.21
N LYS A 225 -1.01 -8.86 -14.23
CA LYS A 225 -2.05 -8.39 -15.15
C LYS A 225 -1.43 -8.02 -16.50
N PRO A 226 -1.78 -8.74 -17.59
CA PRO A 226 -1.18 -8.45 -18.88
C PRO A 226 -1.80 -7.23 -19.56
N ILE A 227 -0.99 -6.47 -20.29
CA ILE A 227 -1.43 -5.53 -21.31
C ILE A 227 -1.17 -6.21 -22.66
N PHE A 228 -2.22 -6.60 -23.37
CA PHE A 228 -2.11 -7.20 -24.69
C PHE A 228 -1.90 -6.13 -25.76
N ILE A 229 -0.91 -6.34 -26.65
CA ILE A 229 -0.56 -5.38 -27.71
C ILE A 229 -0.41 -6.09 -29.05
N ASN A 230 -0.80 -5.43 -30.13
CA ASN A 230 -0.52 -5.88 -31.49
C ASN A 230 0.93 -5.52 -31.95
N LYS A 231 1.30 -5.91 -33.18
CA LYS A 231 2.63 -5.59 -33.74
C LYS A 231 2.89 -4.09 -33.88
N ALA A 232 1.83 -3.27 -33.96
CA ALA A 232 1.94 -1.81 -34.01
C ALA A 232 1.98 -1.16 -32.60
N THR A 233 2.16 -1.94 -31.54
CA THR A 233 2.16 -1.53 -30.13
C THR A 233 0.84 -0.92 -29.62
N GLN A 234 -0.26 -1.17 -30.33
CA GLN A 234 -1.58 -0.73 -29.89
C GLN A 234 -2.16 -1.75 -28.90
N ILE A 235 -2.81 -1.25 -27.84
CA ILE A 235 -3.49 -2.07 -26.87
C ILE A 235 -4.69 -2.73 -27.55
N VAL A 236 -4.82 -4.04 -27.38
CA VAL A 236 -5.91 -4.85 -27.95
C VAL A 236 -6.52 -5.75 -26.87
N PRO A 237 -7.78 -6.17 -27.02
CA PRO A 237 -8.42 -7.11 -26.11
C PRO A 237 -7.69 -8.45 -26.02
N ASN A 238 -7.86 -9.13 -24.88
CA ASN A 238 -7.38 -10.52 -24.71
C ASN A 238 -7.94 -11.42 -25.82
N GLY A 239 -7.11 -12.34 -26.33
CA GLY A 239 -7.46 -13.27 -27.41
C GLY A 239 -7.21 -12.75 -28.83
N GLN A 240 -6.92 -11.47 -29.03
CA GLN A 240 -6.58 -10.90 -30.35
C GLN A 240 -5.10 -10.99 -30.70
N THR A 241 -4.24 -11.30 -29.74
CA THR A 241 -2.79 -11.40 -29.90
C THR A 241 -2.20 -12.37 -28.89
N ASN A 242 -1.05 -12.93 -29.24
CA ASN A 242 -0.21 -13.70 -28.31
C ASN A 242 0.91 -12.86 -27.70
N ARG A 243 0.89 -11.53 -27.89
CA ARG A 243 1.91 -10.60 -27.44
C ARG A 243 1.38 -9.76 -26.28
N PHE A 244 2.08 -9.80 -25.14
CA PHE A 244 1.65 -9.06 -23.96
C PHE A 244 2.85 -8.51 -23.15
N ILE A 245 2.55 -7.53 -22.31
CA ILE A 245 3.49 -6.90 -21.39
C ILE A 245 2.99 -7.12 -19.97
N LEU A 246 3.93 -7.47 -19.09
CA LEU A 246 3.78 -7.49 -17.62
C LEU A 246 4.75 -6.47 -17.03
N ALA A 247 4.40 -5.89 -15.88
CA ALA A 247 5.30 -4.96 -15.20
C ALA A 247 5.01 -4.94 -13.69
N ASN A 248 6.08 -4.79 -12.90
CA ASN A 248 6.00 -4.58 -11.47
C ASN A 248 7.23 -3.78 -10.99
N ASP A 249 7.05 -2.96 -9.97
CA ASP A 249 8.11 -2.17 -9.34
C ASP A 249 8.70 -2.84 -8.08
N ASN A 250 8.05 -3.87 -7.54
CA ASN A 250 8.54 -4.62 -6.40
C ASN A 250 9.43 -5.79 -6.85
N GLU A 251 10.70 -5.77 -6.46
CA GLU A 251 11.70 -6.74 -6.90
C GLU A 251 11.35 -8.20 -6.54
N ASN A 252 10.82 -8.43 -5.34
CA ASN A 252 10.44 -9.79 -4.91
C ASN A 252 9.30 -10.34 -5.76
N ILE A 253 8.29 -9.51 -6.06
CA ILE A 253 7.19 -9.90 -6.94
C ILE A 253 7.71 -10.16 -8.36
N CYS A 254 8.58 -9.27 -8.88
CA CYS A 254 9.22 -9.48 -10.19
C CYS A 254 9.89 -10.85 -10.28
N ASN A 255 10.66 -11.23 -9.28
CA ASN A 255 11.39 -12.50 -9.29
C ASN A 255 10.45 -13.71 -9.29
N ILE A 256 9.38 -13.66 -8.51
CA ILE A 256 8.34 -14.71 -8.47
C ILE A 256 7.64 -14.82 -9.82
N GLU A 257 7.20 -13.70 -10.39
CA GLU A 257 6.45 -13.66 -11.66
C GLU A 257 7.32 -14.05 -12.87
N ILE A 258 8.58 -13.60 -12.91
CA ILE A 258 9.52 -13.95 -13.98
C ILE A 258 9.84 -15.44 -13.97
N ASN A 259 10.07 -16.03 -12.78
CA ASN A 259 10.33 -17.45 -12.66
C ASN A 259 9.12 -18.27 -13.13
N PHE A 260 7.91 -17.89 -12.71
CA PHE A 260 6.68 -18.50 -13.18
C PHE A 260 6.51 -18.39 -14.71
N LEU A 261 6.77 -17.21 -15.26
CA LEU A 261 6.68 -16.97 -16.70
C LEU A 261 7.67 -17.86 -17.48
N LYS A 262 8.90 -17.97 -17.01
CA LYS A 262 9.93 -18.84 -17.65
C LYS A 262 9.59 -20.31 -17.56
N GLU A 263 8.99 -20.76 -16.47
CA GLU A 263 8.57 -22.17 -16.29
C GLU A 263 7.37 -22.53 -17.17
N TYR A 264 6.33 -21.71 -17.15
CA TYR A 264 5.05 -22.05 -17.81
C TYR A 264 4.89 -21.50 -19.23
N TYR A 265 5.81 -20.65 -19.69
CA TYR A 265 5.81 -20.06 -21.03
C TYR A 265 7.14 -20.24 -21.77
N SER A 266 7.86 -21.33 -21.47
CA SER A 266 9.19 -21.66 -22.00
C SER A 266 9.24 -21.88 -23.52
N TYR A 267 8.09 -22.16 -24.14
CA TYR A 267 7.97 -22.32 -25.60
C TYR A 267 7.85 -21.00 -26.38
N ALA A 268 7.82 -19.87 -25.68
CA ALA A 268 7.63 -18.54 -26.28
C ALA A 268 8.86 -17.63 -26.02
N ILE A 269 8.95 -16.55 -26.79
CA ILE A 269 10.00 -15.54 -26.60
C ILE A 269 9.62 -14.66 -25.40
N VAL A 270 10.31 -14.87 -24.28
CA VAL A 270 10.16 -14.10 -23.04
C VAL A 270 11.37 -13.19 -22.90
N ILE A 271 11.13 -11.88 -22.83
CA ILE A 271 12.16 -10.87 -22.61
C ILE A 271 11.89 -10.18 -21.26
N VAL A 272 12.95 -9.96 -20.48
CA VAL A 272 12.92 -9.23 -19.22
C VAL A 272 13.80 -8.01 -19.34
N LEU A 273 13.26 -6.82 -19.05
CA LEU A 273 13.99 -5.56 -19.04
C LEU A 273 13.84 -4.86 -17.69
N ASP A 274 14.94 -4.30 -17.21
CA ASP A 274 14.91 -3.36 -16.09
C ASP A 274 14.74 -1.93 -16.65
N VAL A 275 13.63 -1.30 -16.28
CA VAL A 275 13.25 0.03 -16.75
C VAL A 275 13.20 1.06 -15.61
N SER A 276 13.84 0.75 -14.47
CA SER A 276 13.84 1.57 -13.27
C SER A 276 14.28 3.02 -13.53
N PHE A 277 15.31 3.19 -14.37
CA PHE A 277 15.99 4.45 -14.59
C PHE A 277 15.77 5.08 -15.97
N ILE A 278 14.92 4.49 -16.81
CA ILE A 278 14.64 5.01 -18.15
C ILE A 278 13.29 5.72 -18.23
N THR A 279 13.20 6.67 -19.16
CA THR A 279 12.01 7.50 -19.35
C THR A 279 10.87 6.75 -20.02
N GLY A 280 9.64 7.28 -19.94
CA GLY A 280 8.49 6.66 -20.59
C GLY A 280 8.61 6.57 -22.12
N ASP A 281 9.19 7.58 -22.75
CA ASP A 281 9.37 7.59 -24.21
C ASP A 281 10.42 6.56 -24.65
N GLU A 282 11.51 6.38 -23.88
CA GLU A 282 12.50 5.33 -24.12
C GLU A 282 11.91 3.93 -23.91
N ILE A 283 11.10 3.73 -22.85
CA ILE A 283 10.39 2.46 -22.65
C ILE A 283 9.51 2.12 -23.86
N TYR A 284 8.78 3.11 -24.40
CA TYR A 284 7.95 2.90 -25.59
C TYR A 284 8.75 2.50 -26.81
N LEU A 285 9.91 3.13 -27.03
CA LEU A 285 10.81 2.78 -28.14
C LEU A 285 11.35 1.36 -28.01
N GLU A 286 11.76 0.95 -26.80
CA GLU A 286 12.20 -0.43 -26.53
C GLU A 286 11.08 -1.46 -26.80
N ILE A 287 9.85 -1.21 -26.32
CA ILE A 287 8.70 -2.08 -26.59
C ILE A 287 8.45 -2.24 -28.09
N LYS A 288 8.62 -1.17 -28.87
CA LYS A 288 8.42 -1.17 -30.32
C LYS A 288 9.51 -1.94 -31.07
N ARG A 289 10.76 -1.83 -30.58
CA ARG A 289 11.95 -2.44 -31.22
C ARG A 289 12.01 -3.96 -31.03
N LEU A 290 11.56 -4.45 -29.86
CA LEU A 290 11.73 -5.82 -29.45
C LEU A 290 10.71 -6.76 -30.11
N ASN A 291 11.17 -7.96 -30.44
CA ASN A 291 10.30 -9.06 -30.88
C ASN A 291 10.11 -10.03 -29.70
N PHE A 292 8.90 -10.14 -29.19
CA PHE A 292 8.56 -10.97 -28.02
C PHE A 292 7.13 -11.49 -28.09
N ASN A 293 6.86 -12.56 -27.35
CA ASN A 293 5.52 -12.97 -26.96
C ASN A 293 5.15 -12.39 -25.59
N ALA A 294 6.07 -12.48 -24.63
CA ALA A 294 5.93 -11.85 -23.32
C ALA A 294 7.10 -10.91 -23.03
N LEU A 295 6.81 -9.68 -22.64
CA LEU A 295 7.78 -8.71 -22.17
C LEU A 295 7.49 -8.41 -20.70
N TYR A 296 8.47 -8.65 -19.82
CA TYR A 296 8.39 -8.30 -18.41
C TYR A 296 9.25 -7.08 -18.13
N LEU A 297 8.65 -6.01 -17.62
CA LEU A 297 9.29 -4.75 -17.29
C LEU A 297 9.44 -4.63 -15.77
N LYS A 298 10.69 -4.60 -15.27
CA LYS A 298 11.02 -4.40 -13.85
C LYS A 298 11.17 -2.92 -13.54
N GLY A 299 10.75 -2.51 -12.33
CA GLY A 299 11.01 -1.16 -11.79
C GLY A 299 9.96 -0.11 -12.13
N LYS A 300 8.87 -0.48 -12.79
CA LYS A 300 7.69 0.36 -13.00
C LYS A 300 6.42 -0.48 -12.83
N ASP A 301 5.36 0.13 -12.30
CA ASP A 301 4.08 -0.53 -12.19
C ASP A 301 3.34 -0.64 -13.54
N ILE A 302 2.40 -1.56 -13.63
CA ILE A 302 1.65 -1.83 -14.86
C ILE A 302 0.78 -0.64 -15.30
N LYS A 303 0.31 0.19 -14.36
CA LYS A 303 -0.51 1.37 -14.66
C LYS A 303 0.33 2.46 -15.34
N TYR A 304 1.59 2.61 -14.92
CA TYR A 304 2.52 3.53 -15.57
C TYR A 304 2.79 3.10 -17.02
N ILE A 305 3.01 1.81 -17.26
CA ILE A 305 3.22 1.27 -18.61
C ILE A 305 1.96 1.46 -19.47
N ASN A 306 0.79 1.20 -18.93
CA ASN A 306 -0.48 1.42 -19.64
C ASN A 306 -0.64 2.88 -20.09
N LYS A 307 -0.33 3.85 -19.22
CA LYS A 307 -0.37 5.29 -19.57
C LYS A 307 0.57 5.66 -20.69
N ILE A 308 1.79 5.09 -20.72
CA ILE A 308 2.76 5.31 -21.81
C ILE A 308 2.19 4.81 -23.13
N LEU A 309 1.63 3.62 -23.15
CA LEU A 309 1.05 3.02 -24.36
C LEU A 309 -0.16 3.83 -24.85
N GLU A 310 -1.05 4.25 -23.96
CA GLU A 310 -2.24 5.07 -24.28
C GLU A 310 -1.85 6.44 -24.87
N LYS A 311 -0.89 7.15 -24.24
CA LYS A 311 -0.37 8.44 -24.71
C LYS A 311 0.15 8.36 -26.14
N ASN A 312 0.96 7.34 -26.44
CA ASN A 312 1.56 7.17 -27.75
C ASN A 312 0.60 6.64 -28.82
N ASN A 313 -0.52 6.00 -28.42
CA ASN A 313 -1.56 5.56 -29.33
C ASN A 313 -2.57 6.69 -29.67
N SER A 314 -2.82 7.62 -28.76
CA SER A 314 -3.70 8.78 -29.01
C SER A 314 -3.05 9.82 -29.92
N SER A 315 -1.75 10.03 -29.86
CA SER A 315 -1.03 10.95 -30.76
C SER A 315 -1.02 10.51 -32.23
N LYS A 316 -1.27 9.22 -32.53
CA LYS A 316 -1.39 8.70 -33.89
C LYS A 316 -2.76 8.82 -34.54
N LYS A 317 -3.80 9.23 -33.78
CA LYS A 317 -5.15 9.45 -34.31
C LYS A 317 -5.37 10.89 -34.82
N LEU A 318 -4.37 11.76 -34.73
CA LEU A 318 -4.43 13.17 -35.13
C LEU A 318 -3.74 13.45 -36.49
N PHE A 319 -3.36 12.41 -37.27
CA PHE A 319 -2.83 12.54 -38.63
C PHE A 319 -3.54 11.59 -39.56
#